data_b4c15dde07d357a787360c4be42be06c
#
_entry.id   b4c15dde07d357a787360c4be42be06c
#
_cell.length_a   1.000
_cell.length_b   1.000
_cell.length_c   1.000
_cell.angle_alpha   90.00
_cell.angle_beta   90.00
_cell.angle_gamma   90.00
#
_symmetry.space_group_name_H-M   'P 1'
#
loop_
_entity.id
_entity.type
_entity.pdbx_description
1 polymer ?
#
loop_
_entity_poly.entity_id
_entity_poly.type
_entity_poly.pdbx_seq_one_letter_code
_entity_poly.pdbx_strand_id
1 'polypeptide(L)'
;VTIAKVNGFCFTGALELAMACDVVVVANEAKLGDTHAKFGLRPTWGLSQRLPALVGLARARELSFTARMFSGVEAAEWGLAAVATPLADLDATVTGLIEQMAENSQESFVAYKDLYGAAESKGQAEGLAYEADTDFVFTDTAERLADFR
;
A
#
# COMPACT_ATOMS: atom_id res chain seq x y z
N VAL A 1 -4.08 -3.09 -10.42
CA VAL A 1 -3.30 -3.09 -9.16
C VAL A 1 -1.89 -2.57 -9.43
N THR A 2 -1.37 -1.76 -8.51
CA THR A 2 0.00 -1.21 -8.56
C THR A 2 0.83 -1.75 -7.41
N ILE A 3 2.08 -2.15 -7.68
CA ILE A 3 3.00 -2.67 -6.68
C ILE A 3 4.25 -1.78 -6.64
N ALA A 4 4.56 -1.20 -5.48
CA ALA A 4 5.84 -0.57 -5.25
C ALA A 4 6.86 -1.63 -4.83
N LYS A 5 7.86 -1.89 -5.69
CA LYS A 5 8.99 -2.76 -5.40
C LYS A 5 10.18 -1.91 -4.95
N VAL A 6 10.44 -1.86 -3.64
CA VAL A 6 11.47 -1.01 -3.04
C VAL A 6 12.74 -1.82 -2.79
N ASN A 7 13.75 -1.61 -3.63
CA ASN A 7 14.99 -2.38 -3.63
C ASN A 7 16.19 -1.66 -2.98
N GLY A 8 15.99 -0.45 -2.43
CA GLY A 8 17.08 0.37 -1.89
C GLY A 8 16.58 1.61 -1.18
N PHE A 9 17.06 2.79 -1.58
CA PHE A 9 16.68 4.05 -0.96
C PHE A 9 15.28 4.51 -1.38
N CYS A 10 14.42 4.82 -0.40
CA CYS A 10 13.07 5.30 -0.61
C CYS A 10 12.76 6.45 0.36
N PHE A 11 13.13 7.68 -0.04
CA PHE A 11 13.04 8.86 0.81
C PHE A 11 12.07 9.90 0.24
N THR A 12 11.44 10.69 1.13
CA THR A 12 10.59 11.85 0.78
C THR A 12 9.58 11.52 -0.32
N GLY A 13 9.70 12.12 -1.51
CA GLY A 13 8.80 11.87 -2.63
C GLY A 13 8.75 10.42 -3.10
N ALA A 14 9.86 9.66 -3.04
CA ALA A 14 9.86 8.23 -3.33
C ALA A 14 9.01 7.45 -2.33
N LEU A 15 9.05 7.82 -1.04
CA LEU A 15 8.20 7.22 -0.02
C LEU A 15 6.73 7.60 -0.24
N GLU A 16 6.43 8.84 -0.62
CA GLU A 16 5.08 9.28 -0.97
C GLU A 16 4.51 8.48 -2.14
N LEU A 17 5.33 8.26 -3.18
CA LEU A 17 4.94 7.47 -4.36
C LEU A 17 4.73 5.99 -4.00
N ALA A 18 5.62 5.41 -3.21
CA ALA A 18 5.48 4.01 -2.77
C ALA A 18 4.18 3.79 -1.99
N MET A 19 3.86 4.68 -1.03
CA MET A 19 2.61 4.62 -0.26
C MET A 19 1.35 4.93 -1.09
N ALA A 20 1.48 5.47 -2.30
CA ALA A 20 0.37 5.68 -3.23
C ALA A 20 0.05 4.44 -4.07
N CYS A 21 0.92 3.43 -4.06
CA CYS A 21 0.65 2.14 -4.69
C CYS A 21 -0.26 1.29 -3.81
N ASP A 22 -0.95 0.33 -4.43
CA ASP A 22 -1.88 -0.58 -3.73
C ASP A 22 -1.14 -1.53 -2.79
N VAL A 23 0.06 -1.97 -3.17
CA VAL A 23 0.89 -2.89 -2.38
C VAL A 23 2.34 -2.39 -2.35
N VAL A 24 2.96 -2.41 -1.19
CA VAL A 24 4.39 -2.13 -1.03
C VAL A 24 5.12 -3.42 -0.66
N VAL A 25 6.08 -3.81 -1.48
CA VAL A 25 7.02 -4.92 -1.22
C VAL A 25 8.42 -4.32 -1.13
N VAL A 26 9.13 -4.63 -0.06
CA VAL A 26 10.39 -3.96 0.26
C VAL A 26 11.50 -4.95 0.55
N ALA A 27 12.72 -4.64 0.10
CA ALA A 27 13.90 -5.39 0.55
C ALA A 27 14.17 -5.13 2.03
N ASN A 28 14.57 -6.16 2.79
CA ASN A 28 14.94 -6.03 4.21
C ASN A 28 16.01 -4.95 4.41
N GLU A 29 16.95 -4.86 3.48
CA GLU A 29 18.10 -3.97 3.48
C GLU A 29 17.76 -2.56 3.01
N ALA A 30 16.57 -2.33 2.46
CA ALA A 30 16.15 -1.01 2.00
C ALA A 30 16.14 0.00 3.14
N LYS A 31 16.39 1.26 2.81
CA LYS A 31 16.36 2.38 3.74
C LYS A 31 15.28 3.36 3.31
N LEU A 32 14.29 3.49 4.15
CA LEU A 32 13.16 4.39 3.95
C LEU A 32 13.24 5.57 4.92
N GLY A 33 12.55 6.67 4.61
CA GLY A 33 12.49 7.81 5.54
C GLY A 33 11.73 9.00 4.99
N ASP A 34 11.06 9.70 5.91
CA ASP A 34 10.52 11.03 5.65
C ASP A 34 11.58 12.06 6.00
N THR A 35 12.29 12.56 5.02
CA THR A 35 13.38 13.54 5.22
C THR A 35 12.97 14.98 4.94
N HIS A 36 11.67 15.27 4.75
CA HIS A 36 11.20 16.64 4.47
C HIS A 36 11.66 17.64 5.52
N ALA A 37 11.45 17.34 6.81
CA ALA A 37 11.81 18.24 7.91
C ALA A 37 13.32 18.55 7.96
N LYS A 38 14.17 17.59 7.56
CA LYS A 38 15.62 17.78 7.51
C LYS A 38 16.04 18.88 6.54
N PHE A 39 15.25 19.09 5.48
CA PHE A 39 15.53 20.09 4.44
C PHE A 39 14.60 21.31 4.53
N GLY A 40 13.84 21.48 5.61
CA GLY A 40 12.88 22.57 5.76
C GLY A 40 11.70 22.49 4.76
N LEU A 41 11.37 21.30 4.27
CA LEU A 41 10.30 21.03 3.33
C LEU A 41 9.09 20.43 4.04
N ARG A 42 7.98 20.40 3.34
CA ARG A 42 6.76 19.66 3.72
C ARG A 42 6.37 18.68 2.64
N PRO A 43 5.69 17.58 2.98
CA PRO A 43 5.13 16.67 1.97
C PRO A 43 4.01 17.36 1.18
N THR A 44 3.87 16.98 -0.10
CA THR A 44 2.85 17.52 -1.01
C THR A 44 2.14 16.45 -1.83
N TRP A 45 2.57 15.19 -1.75
CA TRP A 45 2.03 14.07 -2.52
C TRP A 45 1.27 13.05 -1.66
N GLY A 46 0.90 13.43 -0.44
CA GLY A 46 -0.02 12.67 0.40
C GLY A 46 0.59 11.93 1.59
N LEU A 47 1.91 12.11 1.88
CA LEU A 47 2.54 11.46 3.03
C LEU A 47 1.82 11.78 4.34
N SER A 48 1.41 13.05 4.54
CA SER A 48 0.74 13.49 5.75
C SER A 48 -0.61 12.80 6.02
N GLN A 49 -1.19 12.18 5.01
CA GLN A 49 -2.44 11.41 5.13
C GLN A 49 -2.14 9.90 5.21
N ARG A 50 -1.31 9.38 4.30
CA ARG A 50 -1.04 7.94 4.18
C ARG A 50 -0.16 7.41 5.29
N LEU A 51 0.91 8.12 5.65
CA LEU A 51 1.84 7.61 6.68
C LEU A 51 1.13 7.37 8.02
N PRO A 52 0.37 8.34 8.60
CA PRO A 52 -0.33 8.08 9.87
C PRO A 52 -1.46 7.04 9.74
N ALA A 53 -2.06 6.86 8.57
CA ALA A 53 -3.05 5.81 8.34
C ALA A 53 -2.40 4.41 8.38
N LEU A 54 -1.19 4.27 7.85
CA LEU A 54 -0.47 2.99 7.79
C LEU A 54 0.21 2.63 9.13
N VAL A 55 0.94 3.57 9.74
CA VAL A 55 1.80 3.28 10.91
C VAL A 55 1.27 3.85 12.23
N GLY A 56 0.12 4.48 12.20
CA GLY A 56 -0.45 5.21 13.33
C GLY A 56 0.21 6.58 13.56
N LEU A 57 -0.55 7.52 14.15
CA LEU A 57 -0.15 8.92 14.27
C LEU A 57 1.12 9.13 15.12
N ALA A 58 1.30 8.33 16.18
CA ALA A 58 2.47 8.48 17.05
C ALA A 58 3.76 8.13 16.31
N ARG A 59 3.77 7.02 15.57
CA ARG A 59 4.92 6.60 14.77
C ARG A 59 5.17 7.56 13.62
N ALA A 60 4.12 8.00 12.92
CA ALA A 60 4.25 8.98 11.84
C ALA A 60 4.92 10.27 12.32
N ARG A 61 4.51 10.82 13.48
CA ARG A 61 5.15 12.01 14.09
C ARG A 61 6.60 11.76 14.44
N GLU A 62 6.92 10.63 15.04
CA GLU A 62 8.29 10.26 15.39
C GLU A 62 9.17 10.24 14.12
N LEU A 63 8.76 9.56 13.07
CA LEU A 63 9.49 9.46 11.81
C LEU A 63 9.67 10.82 11.12
N SER A 64 8.58 11.58 11.00
CA SER A 64 8.62 12.89 10.32
C SER A 64 9.40 13.93 11.09
N PHE A 65 9.32 13.97 12.42
CA PHE A 65 9.99 15.00 13.23
C PHE A 65 11.47 14.73 13.44
N THR A 66 11.86 13.45 13.53
CA THR A 66 13.27 13.06 13.66
C THR A 66 13.97 12.97 12.31
N ALA A 67 13.21 12.79 11.24
CA ALA A 67 13.72 12.49 9.89
C ALA A 67 14.70 11.30 9.88
N ARG A 68 14.55 10.35 10.84
CA ARG A 68 15.38 9.16 10.88
C ARG A 68 15.03 8.20 9.75
N MET A 69 16.01 7.40 9.39
CA MET A 69 15.81 6.29 8.46
C MET A 69 15.30 5.07 9.22
N PHE A 70 14.59 4.21 8.51
CA PHE A 70 14.14 2.90 8.96
C PHE A 70 14.33 1.85 7.87
N SER A 71 14.39 0.59 8.26
CA SER A 71 14.63 -0.54 7.37
C SER A 71 13.34 -1.04 6.71
N GLY A 72 13.49 -1.89 5.68
CA GLY A 72 12.36 -2.60 5.09
C GLY A 72 11.65 -3.51 6.10
N VAL A 73 12.41 -4.15 7.01
CA VAL A 73 11.84 -4.97 8.09
C VAL A 73 10.93 -4.13 8.98
N GLU A 74 11.41 -2.97 9.47
CA GLU A 74 10.60 -2.05 10.28
C GLU A 74 9.36 -1.57 9.51
N ALA A 75 9.48 -1.30 8.20
CA ALA A 75 8.34 -0.90 7.37
C ALA A 75 7.23 -1.96 7.35
N ALA A 76 7.59 -3.24 7.25
CA ALA A 76 6.63 -4.34 7.28
C ALA A 76 6.04 -4.56 8.69
N GLU A 77 6.87 -4.50 9.73
CA GLU A 77 6.41 -4.63 11.12
C GLU A 77 5.37 -3.56 11.50
N TRP A 78 5.46 -2.37 10.93
CA TRP A 78 4.54 -1.26 11.21
C TRP A 78 3.35 -1.18 10.26
N GLY A 79 3.27 -2.07 9.26
CA GLY A 79 2.19 -2.11 8.29
C GLY A 79 2.31 -1.10 7.15
N LEU A 80 3.47 -0.43 6.99
CA LEU A 80 3.73 0.42 5.82
C LEU A 80 3.97 -0.42 4.58
N ALA A 81 4.68 -1.54 4.71
CA ALA A 81 4.86 -2.51 3.63
C ALA A 81 4.09 -3.80 3.93
N ALA A 82 3.50 -4.41 2.90
CA ALA A 82 2.81 -5.68 3.02
C ALA A 82 3.79 -6.85 3.23
N VAL A 83 4.97 -6.77 2.60
CA VAL A 83 6.01 -7.80 2.66
C VAL A 83 7.39 -7.17 2.71
N ALA A 84 8.24 -7.67 3.61
CA ALA A 84 9.69 -7.46 3.57
C ALA A 84 10.39 -8.80 3.30
N THR A 85 11.39 -8.80 2.42
CA THR A 85 12.12 -9.99 2.00
C THR A 85 13.59 -9.64 1.75
N PRO A 86 14.54 -10.59 1.81
CA PRO A 86 15.90 -10.32 1.39
C PRO A 86 15.96 -9.75 -0.03
N LEU A 87 16.89 -8.82 -0.28
CA LEU A 87 17.00 -8.18 -1.60
C LEU A 87 17.15 -9.20 -2.73
N ALA A 88 17.85 -10.32 -2.48
CA ALA A 88 18.04 -11.38 -3.47
C ALA A 88 16.72 -12.07 -3.87
N ASP A 89 15.72 -12.06 -3.01
CA ASP A 89 14.43 -12.75 -3.21
C ASP A 89 13.32 -11.76 -3.64
N LEU A 90 13.62 -10.47 -3.72
CA LEU A 90 12.63 -9.41 -3.95
C LEU A 90 11.88 -9.61 -5.27
N ASP A 91 12.58 -9.94 -6.35
CA ASP A 91 11.97 -10.16 -7.67
C ASP A 91 11.05 -11.38 -7.66
N ALA A 92 11.49 -12.49 -7.06
CA ALA A 92 10.69 -13.70 -6.95
C ALA A 92 9.44 -13.48 -6.09
N THR A 93 9.58 -12.73 -4.97
CA THR A 93 8.45 -12.38 -4.09
C THR A 93 7.40 -11.55 -4.84
N VAL A 94 7.83 -10.53 -5.59
CA VAL A 94 6.89 -9.70 -6.38
C VAL A 94 6.24 -10.51 -7.48
N THR A 95 7.00 -11.36 -8.20
CA THR A 95 6.47 -12.23 -9.25
C THR A 95 5.40 -13.17 -8.68
N GLY A 96 5.66 -13.81 -7.55
CA GLY A 96 4.68 -14.69 -6.90
C GLY A 96 3.39 -13.99 -6.49
N LEU A 97 3.48 -12.73 -6.02
CA LEU A 97 2.28 -11.93 -5.74
C LEU A 97 1.50 -11.59 -7.02
N ILE A 98 2.18 -11.24 -8.10
CA ILE A 98 1.55 -10.96 -9.40
C ILE A 98 0.83 -12.21 -9.92
N GLU A 99 1.46 -13.38 -9.84
CA GLU A 99 0.86 -14.65 -10.26
C GLU A 99 -0.41 -14.96 -9.45
N GLN A 100 -0.36 -14.84 -8.12
CA GLN A 100 -1.54 -15.01 -7.26
C GLN A 100 -2.66 -14.01 -7.58
N MET A 101 -2.33 -12.76 -7.87
CA MET A 101 -3.31 -11.75 -8.28
C MET A 101 -3.89 -12.05 -9.65
N ALA A 102 -3.09 -12.57 -10.60
CA ALA A 102 -3.54 -12.89 -11.94
C ALA A 102 -4.58 -14.02 -11.99
N GLU A 103 -4.58 -14.90 -10.98
CA GLU A 103 -5.59 -15.95 -10.81
C GLU A 103 -6.97 -15.41 -10.39
N ASN A 104 -7.04 -14.18 -9.89
CA ASN A 104 -8.26 -13.57 -9.38
C ASN A 104 -8.96 -12.66 -10.39
N SER A 105 -10.23 -12.34 -10.14
CA SER A 105 -11.02 -11.44 -10.99
C SER A 105 -10.46 -10.02 -11.01
N GLN A 106 -10.12 -9.53 -12.18
CA GLN A 106 -9.67 -8.14 -12.36
C GLN A 106 -10.83 -7.15 -12.14
N GLU A 107 -12.07 -7.54 -12.42
CA GLU A 107 -13.27 -6.74 -12.16
C GLU A 107 -13.49 -6.54 -10.66
N SER A 108 -13.21 -7.59 -9.85
CA SER A 108 -13.23 -7.49 -8.40
C SER A 108 -12.18 -6.50 -7.87
N PHE A 109 -11.00 -6.42 -8.49
CA PHE A 109 -9.98 -5.43 -8.07
C PHE A 109 -10.43 -4.00 -8.32
N VAL A 110 -11.16 -3.74 -9.41
CA VAL A 110 -11.75 -2.42 -9.67
C VAL A 110 -12.74 -2.07 -8.56
N ALA A 111 -13.64 -3.00 -8.22
CA ALA A 111 -14.60 -2.82 -7.13
C ALA A 111 -13.91 -2.58 -5.77
N TYR A 112 -12.92 -3.40 -5.40
CA TYR A 112 -12.18 -3.21 -4.16
C TYR A 112 -11.47 -1.86 -4.08
N LYS A 113 -10.85 -1.40 -5.17
CA LYS A 113 -10.16 -0.10 -5.19
C LYS A 113 -11.13 1.06 -4.99
N ASP A 114 -12.31 0.98 -5.58
CA ASP A 114 -13.36 1.98 -5.41
C ASP A 114 -13.88 1.99 -3.96
N LEU A 115 -14.21 0.83 -3.42
CA LEU A 115 -14.72 0.67 -2.06
C LEU A 115 -13.68 1.09 -0.99
N TYR A 116 -12.41 0.75 -1.18
CA TYR A 116 -11.35 1.20 -0.27
C TYR A 116 -11.11 2.71 -0.37
N GLY A 117 -11.22 3.31 -1.57
CA GLY A 117 -11.20 4.76 -1.73
C GLY A 117 -12.36 5.44 -1.01
N ALA A 118 -13.55 4.83 -1.02
CA ALA A 118 -14.68 5.29 -0.22
C ALA A 118 -14.39 5.18 1.29
N ALA A 119 -13.76 4.08 1.75
CA ALA A 119 -13.39 3.89 3.15
C ALA A 119 -12.36 4.93 3.65
N GLU A 120 -11.45 5.38 2.76
CA GLU A 120 -10.47 6.42 3.10
C GLU A 120 -11.09 7.82 3.23
N SER A 121 -12.18 8.09 2.50
CA SER A 121 -12.76 9.43 2.37
C SER A 121 -14.06 9.63 3.16
N LYS A 122 -14.73 8.56 3.58
CA LYS A 122 -16.06 8.57 4.21
C LYS A 122 -15.99 8.07 5.65
N GLY A 123 -17.00 8.44 6.45
CA GLY A 123 -17.23 7.80 7.75
C GLY A 123 -17.74 6.36 7.58
N GLN A 124 -17.56 5.51 8.59
CA GLN A 124 -17.90 4.09 8.51
C GLN A 124 -19.35 3.82 8.06
N ALA A 125 -20.32 4.54 8.60
CA ALA A 125 -21.74 4.35 8.24
C ALA A 125 -22.02 4.72 6.77
N GLU A 126 -21.42 5.80 6.29
CA GLU A 126 -21.54 6.25 4.91
C GLU A 126 -20.80 5.30 3.95
N GLY A 127 -19.63 4.78 4.35
CA GLY A 127 -18.89 3.77 3.61
C GLY A 127 -19.66 2.46 3.45
N LEU A 128 -20.31 1.98 4.50
CA LEU A 128 -21.18 0.79 4.44
C LEU A 128 -22.42 1.00 3.56
N ALA A 129 -23.02 2.18 3.60
CA ALA A 129 -24.12 2.51 2.69
C ALA A 129 -23.65 2.55 1.23
N TYR A 130 -22.48 3.15 0.98
CA TYR A 130 -21.87 3.19 -0.35
C TYR A 130 -21.60 1.78 -0.89
N GLU A 131 -21.04 0.88 -0.09
CA GLU A 131 -20.80 -0.51 -0.44
C GLU A 131 -22.10 -1.26 -0.80
N ALA A 132 -23.17 -1.03 -0.04
CA ALA A 132 -24.47 -1.67 -0.27
C ALA A 132 -25.21 -1.14 -1.49
N ASP A 133 -25.05 0.14 -1.82
CA ASP A 133 -25.82 0.85 -2.85
C ASP A 133 -25.08 0.93 -4.20
N THR A 134 -23.76 0.57 -4.24
CA THR A 134 -22.97 0.65 -5.46
C THR A 134 -23.01 -0.67 -6.23
N ASP A 135 -23.48 -0.62 -7.47
CA ASP A 135 -23.52 -1.76 -8.37
C ASP A 135 -22.19 -1.91 -9.12
N PHE A 136 -21.61 -3.10 -9.06
CA PHE A 136 -20.46 -3.51 -9.86
C PHE A 136 -20.86 -4.64 -10.81
N VAL A 137 -20.35 -4.59 -12.03
CA VAL A 137 -20.59 -5.65 -13.04
C VAL A 137 -19.44 -6.63 -13.03
N PHE A 138 -19.74 -7.91 -12.83
CA PHE A 138 -18.79 -9.02 -12.87
C PHE A 138 -19.20 -10.00 -13.97
N THR A 139 -18.40 -10.12 -15.02
CA THR A 139 -18.69 -10.97 -16.17
C THR A 139 -18.14 -12.38 -16.01
N ASP A 140 -17.16 -12.57 -15.14
CA ASP A 140 -16.43 -13.83 -14.92
C ASP A 140 -16.95 -14.68 -13.73
N THR A 141 -17.95 -14.19 -12.98
CA THR A 141 -18.44 -14.84 -11.74
C THR A 141 -18.93 -16.27 -11.97
N ALA A 142 -19.72 -16.50 -13.02
CA ALA A 142 -20.31 -17.82 -13.29
C ALA A 142 -19.24 -18.88 -13.62
N GLU A 143 -18.23 -18.51 -14.40
CA GLU A 143 -17.08 -19.36 -14.75
C GLU A 143 -16.26 -19.70 -13.48
N ARG A 144 -15.88 -18.70 -12.71
CA ARG A 144 -15.10 -18.87 -11.47
C ARG A 144 -15.79 -19.72 -10.43
N LEU A 145 -17.12 -19.61 -10.28
CA LEU A 145 -17.89 -20.46 -9.37
C LEU A 145 -17.97 -21.92 -9.85
N ALA A 146 -17.93 -22.17 -11.16
CA ALA A 146 -17.88 -23.51 -11.71
C ALA A 146 -16.54 -24.21 -11.41
N ASP A 147 -15.44 -23.46 -11.47
CA ASP A 147 -14.08 -23.96 -11.22
C ASP A 147 -13.79 -24.21 -9.73
N PHE A 148 -14.59 -23.64 -8.81
CA PHE A 148 -14.43 -23.80 -7.36
C PHE A 148 -14.97 -25.14 -6.81
N ARG A 149 -15.54 -26.01 -7.67
CA ARG A 149 -16.08 -27.32 -7.30
C ARG A 149 -15.06 -28.42 -7.55
#